data_a0df52f1a0aef7f21dd84e1421590dec
#
_entry.id   a0df52f1a0aef7f21dd84e1421590dec
#
_cell.length_a   1.000
_cell.length_b   1.000
_cell.length_c   1.000
_cell.angle_alpha   90.00
_cell.angle_beta   90.00
_cell.angle_gamma   90.00
#
_symmetry.space_group_name_H-M   'P 1'
#
loop_
_entity.id
_entity.type
_entity.pdbx_description
1 polymer ?
#
loop_
_entity_poly.entity_id
_entity_poly.type
_entity_poly.pdbx_seq_one_letter_code
_entity_poly.pdbx_strand_id
1 'polypeptide(L)'
;MTRPHVPVLADEVLDLLEPQPGETVVDGTFGAGGHARRIAERLGPDGLLIAIDRDPTAEARFDELAAEVSCRTRFIRADFASALEDLVAEGTRADGVLLDLGISSMQVDTFERGFSYSYDAPLDMRMDPGQELDAREVVNTWDERRLARVLRELGEERYAKQIARAIVRAREQRPLETTNALVEVIKDAIPAPARFAGGHPAKRAFQAIRIAVNGELEQLDRALPSAWALLREGGRFAGISFHSLEDRRVKRFLADRARGCICPPDLPVCACGRTAEAALLSRRAVQPTPEEIADNPRAASARLRAARKLRDGGSA
;
A
#
# COMPACT_ATOMS: atom_id res chain seq x y z
N MET A 1 -26.38 8.64 -8.96
CA MET A 1 -26.16 7.35 -8.28
C MET A 1 -24.70 7.01 -8.47
N THR A 2 -23.88 7.16 -7.44
CA THR A 2 -22.47 6.73 -7.45
C THR A 2 -22.46 5.19 -7.55
N ARG A 3 -21.80 4.63 -8.58
CA ARG A 3 -21.58 3.19 -8.67
C ARG A 3 -20.89 2.73 -7.37
N PRO A 4 -21.33 1.61 -6.76
CA PRO A 4 -20.65 1.06 -5.61
C PRO A 4 -19.18 0.79 -6.00
N HIS A 5 -18.26 1.20 -5.15
CA HIS A 5 -16.83 1.00 -5.39
C HIS A 5 -16.50 -0.48 -5.35
N VAL A 6 -16.16 -1.05 -6.51
CA VAL A 6 -15.67 -2.44 -6.59
C VAL A 6 -14.19 -2.44 -6.22
N PRO A 7 -13.78 -3.22 -5.22
CA PRO A 7 -12.36 -3.33 -4.85
C PRO A 7 -11.54 -3.94 -5.99
N VAL A 8 -10.29 -3.50 -6.11
CA VAL A 8 -9.38 -3.95 -7.18
C VAL A 8 -8.99 -5.42 -6.98
N LEU A 9 -9.03 -6.23 -8.05
CA LEU A 9 -8.69 -7.67 -8.02
C LEU A 9 -9.49 -8.44 -6.95
N ALA A 10 -10.77 -8.11 -6.80
CA ALA A 10 -11.58 -8.58 -5.68
C ALA A 10 -11.78 -10.12 -5.68
N ASP A 11 -11.99 -10.71 -6.82
CA ASP A 11 -12.14 -12.16 -6.97
C ASP A 11 -10.81 -12.87 -6.78
N GLU A 12 -9.74 -12.34 -7.35
CA GLU A 12 -8.39 -12.88 -7.25
C GLU A 12 -7.85 -12.83 -5.80
N VAL A 13 -8.21 -11.80 -5.03
CA VAL A 13 -7.88 -11.74 -3.58
C VAL A 13 -8.59 -12.87 -2.84
N LEU A 14 -9.89 -13.09 -3.08
CA LEU A 14 -10.63 -14.19 -2.44
C LEU A 14 -10.10 -15.56 -2.86
N ASP A 15 -9.78 -15.75 -4.12
CA ASP A 15 -9.23 -17.01 -4.64
C ASP A 15 -7.86 -17.34 -4.05
N LEU A 16 -7.04 -16.32 -3.79
CA LEU A 16 -5.69 -16.51 -3.24
C LEU A 16 -5.67 -16.58 -1.71
N LEU A 17 -6.50 -15.80 -1.02
CA LEU A 17 -6.65 -15.89 0.45
C LEU A 17 -7.48 -17.11 0.87
N GLU A 18 -8.45 -17.54 0.06
CA GLU A 18 -9.39 -18.64 0.33
C GLU A 18 -9.97 -18.61 1.77
N PRO A 19 -10.56 -17.50 2.23
CA PRO A 19 -11.07 -17.42 3.59
C PRO A 19 -12.14 -18.48 3.84
N GLN A 20 -12.04 -19.19 4.99
CA GLN A 20 -12.96 -20.26 5.36
C GLN A 20 -13.80 -19.87 6.59
N PRO A 21 -14.98 -20.47 6.76
CA PRO A 21 -15.78 -20.28 7.97
C PRO A 21 -14.99 -20.58 9.25
N GLY A 22 -15.07 -19.69 10.24
CA GLY A 22 -14.38 -19.82 11.53
C GLY A 22 -12.96 -19.27 11.54
N GLU A 23 -12.40 -18.86 10.40
CA GLU A 23 -11.04 -18.31 10.32
C GLU A 23 -10.94 -16.88 10.85
N THR A 24 -9.72 -16.48 11.17
CA THR A 24 -9.33 -15.10 11.50
C THR A 24 -8.59 -14.50 10.32
N VAL A 25 -9.12 -13.41 9.76
CA VAL A 25 -8.47 -12.67 8.68
C VAL A 25 -8.22 -11.23 9.12
N VAL A 26 -7.02 -10.73 8.82
CA VAL A 26 -6.62 -9.34 9.05
C VAL A 26 -6.60 -8.60 7.71
N ASP A 27 -7.42 -7.56 7.58
CA ASP A 27 -7.32 -6.56 6.53
C ASP A 27 -6.54 -5.35 7.08
N GLY A 28 -5.27 -5.24 6.71
CA GLY A 28 -4.38 -4.20 7.21
C GLY A 28 -4.61 -2.83 6.58
N THR A 29 -5.52 -2.72 5.60
CA THR A 29 -5.75 -1.54 4.77
C THR A 29 -7.23 -1.40 4.42
N PHE A 30 -8.07 -1.26 5.45
CA PHE A 30 -9.52 -1.37 5.33
C PHE A 30 -10.14 -0.43 4.28
N GLY A 31 -9.72 0.84 4.26
CA GLY A 31 -10.18 1.86 3.32
C GLY A 31 -11.70 2.02 3.31
N ALA A 32 -12.31 1.70 2.18
CA ALA A 32 -13.77 1.72 2.01
C ALA A 32 -14.48 0.40 2.42
N GLY A 33 -13.73 -0.60 2.88
CA GLY A 33 -14.27 -1.89 3.33
C GLY A 33 -14.66 -2.86 2.22
N GLY A 34 -14.27 -2.60 0.97
CA GLY A 34 -14.69 -3.43 -0.16
C GLY A 34 -14.16 -4.87 -0.10
N HIS A 35 -12.88 -5.06 0.16
CA HIS A 35 -12.26 -6.38 0.38
C HIS A 35 -12.75 -7.00 1.69
N ALA A 36 -12.76 -6.22 2.78
CA ALA A 36 -13.20 -6.65 4.09
C ALA A 36 -14.61 -7.25 4.07
N ARG A 37 -15.56 -6.62 3.35
CA ARG A 37 -16.93 -7.13 3.17
C ARG A 37 -16.94 -8.52 2.55
N ARG A 38 -16.26 -8.69 1.44
CA ARG A 38 -16.21 -9.97 0.70
C ARG A 38 -15.52 -11.08 1.50
N ILE A 39 -14.51 -10.73 2.28
CA ILE A 39 -13.85 -11.64 3.21
C ILE A 39 -14.82 -12.04 4.34
N ALA A 40 -15.47 -11.07 4.99
CA ALA A 40 -16.41 -11.31 6.08
C ALA A 40 -17.57 -12.23 5.70
N GLU A 41 -18.09 -12.10 4.47
CA GLU A 41 -19.13 -12.98 3.91
C GLU A 41 -18.73 -14.46 3.86
N ARG A 42 -17.41 -14.76 3.81
CA ARG A 42 -16.87 -16.13 3.81
C ARG A 42 -16.57 -16.67 5.20
N LEU A 43 -16.30 -15.76 6.16
CA LEU A 43 -15.87 -16.14 7.51
C LEU A 43 -16.99 -16.78 8.36
N GLY A 44 -18.25 -16.44 8.08
CA GLY A 44 -19.38 -16.95 8.87
C GLY A 44 -19.36 -16.52 10.33
N PRO A 45 -20.34 -16.92 11.16
CA PRO A 45 -20.54 -16.39 12.51
C PRO A 45 -19.41 -16.69 13.51
N ASP A 46 -18.68 -17.76 13.30
CA ASP A 46 -17.55 -18.14 14.17
C ASP A 46 -16.22 -17.49 13.77
N GLY A 47 -16.17 -16.86 12.60
CA GLY A 47 -14.98 -16.19 12.11
C GLY A 47 -14.72 -14.83 12.75
N LEU A 48 -13.52 -14.29 12.51
CA LEU A 48 -13.11 -12.97 12.98
C LEU A 48 -12.46 -12.17 11.85
N LEU A 49 -13.00 -11.01 11.56
CA LEU A 49 -12.37 -9.98 10.72
C LEU A 49 -11.72 -8.91 11.61
N ILE A 50 -10.41 -8.73 11.47
CA ILE A 50 -9.69 -7.60 12.08
C ILE A 50 -9.39 -6.62 10.95
N ALA A 51 -9.92 -5.41 11.04
CA ALA A 51 -9.73 -4.34 10.06
C ALA A 51 -8.87 -3.23 10.65
N ILE A 52 -7.90 -2.76 9.88
CA ILE A 52 -6.96 -1.72 10.30
C ILE A 52 -7.03 -0.57 9.31
N ASP A 53 -7.16 0.65 9.81
CA ASP A 53 -6.95 1.86 9.03
C ASP A 53 -6.54 3.03 9.94
N ARG A 54 -5.70 3.92 9.42
CA ARG A 54 -5.31 5.14 10.13
C ARG A 54 -6.22 6.33 9.84
N ASP A 55 -6.99 6.27 8.74
CA ASP A 55 -7.92 7.32 8.37
C ASP A 55 -9.15 7.27 9.29
N PRO A 56 -9.44 8.34 10.05
CA PRO A 56 -10.59 8.34 10.97
C PRO A 56 -11.93 8.15 10.24
N THR A 57 -12.02 8.46 8.95
CA THR A 57 -13.25 8.28 8.16
C THR A 57 -13.57 6.81 7.87
N ALA A 58 -12.59 5.91 8.04
CA ALA A 58 -12.78 4.48 7.85
C ALA A 58 -13.62 3.84 8.97
N GLU A 59 -13.57 4.40 10.20
CA GLU A 59 -14.28 3.86 11.37
C GLU A 59 -15.80 3.80 11.17
N ALA A 60 -16.41 4.88 10.69
CA ALA A 60 -17.86 4.91 10.42
C ALA A 60 -18.28 3.86 9.37
N ARG A 61 -17.45 3.62 8.36
CA ARG A 61 -17.70 2.59 7.33
C ARG A 61 -17.52 1.18 7.88
N PHE A 62 -16.58 1.03 8.81
CA PHE A 62 -16.41 -0.23 9.50
C PHE A 62 -17.63 -0.54 10.39
N ASP A 63 -18.20 0.43 11.08
CA ASP A 63 -19.42 0.26 11.89
C ASP A 63 -20.60 -0.17 11.01
N GLU A 64 -20.75 0.44 9.83
CA GLU A 64 -21.74 0.02 8.83
C GLU A 64 -21.55 -1.44 8.41
N LEU A 65 -20.31 -1.80 8.07
CA LEU A 65 -19.97 -3.18 7.69
C LEU A 65 -20.22 -4.16 8.85
N ALA A 66 -19.80 -3.82 10.06
CA ALA A 66 -19.97 -4.66 11.26
C ALA A 66 -21.44 -4.96 11.59
N ALA A 67 -22.35 -4.02 11.26
CA ALA A 67 -23.78 -4.21 11.44
C ALA A 67 -24.41 -5.17 10.40
N GLU A 68 -23.77 -5.39 9.27
CA GLU A 68 -24.31 -6.17 8.16
C GLU A 68 -23.74 -7.60 8.08
N VAL A 69 -22.55 -7.84 8.62
CA VAL A 69 -21.87 -9.14 8.53
C VAL A 69 -22.16 -10.03 9.74
N SER A 70 -22.10 -11.35 9.55
CA SER A 70 -22.35 -12.31 10.61
C SER A 70 -21.11 -12.67 11.45
N CYS A 71 -19.91 -12.48 10.92
CA CYS A 71 -18.68 -12.78 11.63
C CYS A 71 -18.41 -11.75 12.75
N ARG A 72 -17.57 -12.12 13.72
CA ARG A 72 -17.04 -11.18 14.69
C ARG A 72 -16.11 -10.19 14.00
N THR A 73 -16.13 -8.94 14.46
CA THR A 73 -15.32 -7.87 13.86
C THR A 73 -14.53 -7.11 14.92
N ARG A 74 -13.35 -6.63 14.58
CA ARG A 74 -12.53 -5.74 15.41
C ARG A 74 -11.92 -4.67 14.51
N PHE A 75 -12.08 -3.39 14.87
CA PHE A 75 -11.40 -2.28 14.20
C PHE A 75 -10.22 -1.79 15.02
N ILE A 76 -9.11 -1.46 14.35
CA ILE A 76 -7.92 -0.87 14.96
C ILE A 76 -7.59 0.40 14.18
N ARG A 77 -7.76 1.56 14.83
CA ARG A 77 -7.37 2.84 14.25
C ARG A 77 -5.91 3.13 14.50
N ALA A 78 -5.06 2.72 13.56
CA ALA A 78 -3.61 2.93 13.60
C ALA A 78 -3.02 2.80 12.18
N ASP A 79 -1.74 3.16 12.02
CA ASP A 79 -1.01 2.72 10.84
C ASP A 79 -0.86 1.19 10.86
N PHE A 80 -0.88 0.58 9.67
CA PHE A 80 -0.91 -0.88 9.56
C PHE A 80 0.34 -1.56 10.12
N ALA A 81 1.50 -0.89 10.10
CA ALA A 81 2.73 -1.47 10.65
C ALA A 81 2.65 -1.59 12.17
N SER A 82 2.31 -0.50 12.86
CA SER A 82 2.16 -0.49 14.31
C SER A 82 1.06 -1.44 14.78
N ALA A 83 -0.10 -1.43 14.12
CA ALA A 83 -1.20 -2.35 14.46
C ALA A 83 -0.83 -3.82 14.30
N LEU A 84 -0.10 -4.18 13.23
CA LEU A 84 0.37 -5.56 13.03
C LEU A 84 1.43 -5.96 14.04
N GLU A 85 2.32 -5.06 14.45
CA GLU A 85 3.30 -5.28 15.52
C GLU A 85 2.59 -5.52 16.86
N ASP A 86 1.57 -4.73 17.19
CA ASP A 86 0.78 -4.87 18.41
C ASP A 86 0.00 -6.20 18.42
N LEU A 87 -0.63 -6.59 17.31
CA LEU A 87 -1.32 -7.86 17.17
C LEU A 87 -0.36 -9.05 17.37
N VAL A 88 0.88 -8.97 16.88
CA VAL A 88 1.92 -9.96 17.15
C VAL A 88 2.26 -10.02 18.63
N ALA A 89 2.42 -8.87 19.29
CA ALA A 89 2.72 -8.78 20.71
C ALA A 89 1.57 -9.29 21.59
N GLU A 90 0.32 -9.12 21.17
CA GLU A 90 -0.88 -9.69 21.80
C GLU A 90 -0.96 -11.23 21.64
N GLY A 91 -0.11 -11.84 20.82
CA GLY A 91 -0.16 -13.27 20.50
C GLY A 91 -1.27 -13.65 19.52
N THR A 92 -1.84 -12.69 18.81
CA THR A 92 -2.87 -12.94 17.78
C THR A 92 -2.32 -13.84 16.68
N ARG A 93 -3.15 -14.78 16.19
CA ARG A 93 -2.84 -15.66 15.06
C ARG A 93 -3.93 -15.51 13.99
N ALA A 94 -3.53 -15.38 12.74
CA ALA A 94 -4.40 -15.20 11.60
C ALA A 94 -4.25 -16.33 10.58
N ASP A 95 -5.34 -16.65 9.91
CA ASP A 95 -5.38 -17.59 8.79
C ASP A 95 -5.16 -16.85 7.45
N GLY A 96 -5.50 -15.56 7.40
CA GLY A 96 -5.26 -14.69 6.26
C GLY A 96 -4.82 -13.29 6.67
N VAL A 97 -3.92 -12.68 5.88
CA VAL A 97 -3.55 -11.25 5.98
C VAL A 97 -3.60 -10.63 4.60
N LEU A 98 -4.36 -9.55 4.46
CA LEU A 98 -4.44 -8.71 3.28
C LEU A 98 -3.77 -7.36 3.54
N LEU A 99 -2.96 -6.90 2.58
CA LEU A 99 -2.50 -5.52 2.47
C LEU A 99 -2.84 -4.98 1.08
N ASP A 100 -3.83 -4.09 0.97
CA ASP A 100 -4.17 -3.34 -0.24
C ASP A 100 -3.48 -1.98 -0.15
N LEU A 101 -2.25 -1.89 -0.70
CA LEU A 101 -1.35 -0.76 -0.48
C LEU A 101 -1.76 0.48 -1.28
N GLY A 102 -1.25 1.63 -0.88
CA GLY A 102 -1.49 2.91 -1.55
C GLY A 102 -2.59 3.74 -0.91
N ILE A 103 -3.31 4.49 -1.74
CA ILE A 103 -4.38 5.42 -1.31
C ILE A 103 -5.76 4.85 -1.58
N SER A 104 -6.66 5.03 -0.64
CA SER A 104 -8.06 4.65 -0.85
C SER A 104 -8.74 5.59 -1.85
N SER A 105 -9.75 5.06 -2.55
CA SER A 105 -10.55 5.89 -3.47
C SER A 105 -11.20 7.07 -2.76
N MET A 106 -11.58 6.91 -1.49
CA MET A 106 -12.15 8.00 -0.69
C MET A 106 -11.17 9.17 -0.52
N GLN A 107 -9.88 8.85 -0.26
CA GLN A 107 -8.83 9.86 -0.10
C GLN A 107 -8.59 10.63 -1.40
N VAL A 108 -8.64 9.93 -2.55
CA VAL A 108 -8.50 10.57 -3.87
C VAL A 108 -9.72 11.41 -4.23
N ASP A 109 -10.92 10.94 -3.89
CA ASP A 109 -12.19 11.59 -4.26
C ASP A 109 -12.58 12.74 -3.29
N THR A 110 -11.92 12.85 -2.15
CA THR A 110 -12.06 13.99 -1.23
C THR A 110 -11.10 15.10 -1.65
N PHE A 111 -11.63 16.13 -2.33
CA PHE A 111 -10.82 17.22 -2.94
C PHE A 111 -9.88 17.89 -1.96
N GLU A 112 -10.34 18.16 -0.74
CA GLU A 112 -9.59 18.87 0.29
C GLU A 112 -8.34 18.13 0.79
N ARG A 113 -8.22 16.83 0.51
CA ARG A 113 -7.09 15.99 0.92
C ARG A 113 -5.85 16.17 0.03
N GLY A 114 -5.96 16.81 -1.15
CA GLY A 114 -4.82 17.16 -2.01
C GLY A 114 -4.03 16.01 -2.63
N PHE A 115 -4.58 14.79 -2.71
CA PHE A 115 -3.90 13.62 -3.30
C PHE A 115 -3.81 13.67 -4.83
N SER A 116 -4.69 14.42 -5.48
CA SER A 116 -4.76 14.46 -6.94
C SER A 116 -4.06 15.68 -7.53
N TYR A 117 -3.38 15.44 -8.62
CA TYR A 117 -2.80 16.50 -9.49
C TYR A 117 -3.78 16.99 -10.59
N SER A 118 -5.01 16.48 -10.61
CA SER A 118 -5.98 16.73 -11.69
C SER A 118 -6.91 17.91 -11.40
N TYR A 119 -6.92 18.40 -10.17
CA TYR A 119 -7.72 19.54 -9.74
C TYR A 119 -6.97 20.35 -8.68
N ASP A 120 -7.38 21.60 -8.49
CA ASP A 120 -6.79 22.46 -7.48
C ASP A 120 -7.36 22.18 -6.08
N ALA A 121 -6.48 21.98 -5.12
CA ALA A 121 -6.79 21.64 -3.73
C ALA A 121 -5.67 22.10 -2.79
N PRO A 122 -5.90 22.20 -1.48
CA PRO A 122 -4.83 22.37 -0.51
C PRO A 122 -3.75 21.29 -0.66
N LEU A 123 -2.50 21.66 -0.50
CA LEU A 123 -1.36 20.73 -0.63
C LEU A 123 -1.14 19.99 0.68
N ASP A 124 -1.99 19.00 0.97
CA ASP A 124 -2.00 18.23 2.22
C ASP A 124 -1.37 16.82 2.07
N MET A 125 -2.00 15.91 1.36
CA MET A 125 -1.61 14.52 1.10
C MET A 125 -1.46 13.64 2.36
N ARG A 126 -1.93 14.05 3.53
CA ARG A 126 -1.89 13.20 4.73
C ARG A 126 -2.99 12.13 4.67
N MET A 127 -2.66 10.88 4.93
CA MET A 127 -3.64 9.81 5.11
C MET A 127 -4.32 9.91 6.49
N ASP A 128 -3.58 10.30 7.52
CA ASP A 128 -4.10 10.68 8.82
C ASP A 128 -4.04 12.21 8.98
N PRO A 129 -5.18 12.93 9.00
CA PRO A 129 -5.19 14.37 9.18
C PRO A 129 -4.58 14.85 10.51
N GLY A 130 -4.45 13.97 11.49
CA GLY A 130 -3.86 14.28 12.80
C GLY A 130 -2.33 14.32 12.81
N GLN A 131 -1.65 13.82 11.76
CA GLN A 131 -0.19 13.90 11.69
C GLN A 131 0.28 15.32 11.38
N GLU A 132 1.48 15.69 11.84
CA GLU A 132 2.04 17.04 11.67
C GLU A 132 2.50 17.30 10.23
N LEU A 133 3.27 16.37 9.65
CA LEU A 133 3.87 16.55 8.32
C LEU A 133 2.83 16.44 7.21
N ASP A 134 2.66 17.50 6.45
CA ASP A 134 1.86 17.57 5.23
C ASP A 134 2.73 17.82 3.98
N ALA A 135 2.13 17.78 2.79
CA ALA A 135 2.85 18.02 1.54
C ALA A 135 3.28 19.48 1.39
N ARG A 136 2.55 20.44 1.98
CA ARG A 136 2.89 21.86 2.00
C ARG A 136 4.18 22.08 2.79
N GLU A 137 4.31 21.45 3.95
CA GLU A 137 5.54 21.48 4.75
C GLU A 137 6.72 20.92 3.94
N VAL A 138 6.56 19.74 3.32
CA VAL A 138 7.59 19.10 2.50
C VAL A 138 8.12 20.05 1.42
N VAL A 139 7.25 20.65 0.62
CA VAL A 139 7.69 21.48 -0.53
C VAL A 139 8.21 22.85 -0.10
N ASN A 140 7.72 23.41 1.02
CA ASN A 140 8.09 24.75 1.42
C ASN A 140 9.29 24.80 2.38
N THR A 141 9.60 23.69 3.10
CA THR A 141 10.65 23.73 4.13
C THR A 141 11.87 22.86 3.82
N TRP A 142 11.70 21.72 3.12
CA TRP A 142 12.82 20.83 2.87
C TRP A 142 13.85 21.44 1.91
N ASP A 143 15.13 21.17 2.15
CA ASP A 143 16.21 21.65 1.28
C ASP A 143 16.20 20.97 -0.11
N GLU A 144 16.85 21.61 -1.10
CA GLU A 144 16.90 21.12 -2.49
C GLU A 144 17.44 19.69 -2.59
N ARG A 145 18.44 19.33 -1.78
CA ARG A 145 19.06 18.01 -1.82
C ARG A 145 18.10 16.93 -1.31
N ARG A 146 17.38 17.23 -0.22
CA ARG A 146 16.40 16.33 0.36
C ARG A 146 15.21 16.14 -0.60
N LEU A 147 14.69 17.21 -1.17
CA LEU A 147 13.63 17.15 -2.19
C LEU A 147 14.07 16.32 -3.41
N ALA A 148 15.26 16.60 -3.95
CA ALA A 148 15.78 15.84 -5.10
C ALA A 148 15.97 14.34 -4.80
N ARG A 149 16.37 14.00 -3.58
CA ARG A 149 16.48 12.61 -3.14
C ARG A 149 15.12 11.92 -3.12
N VAL A 150 14.14 12.53 -2.46
CA VAL A 150 12.77 12.01 -2.35
C VAL A 150 12.15 11.82 -3.73
N LEU A 151 12.21 12.82 -4.59
CA LEU A 151 11.69 12.75 -5.96
C LEU A 151 12.34 11.60 -6.76
N ARG A 152 13.64 11.41 -6.61
CA ARG A 152 14.37 10.34 -7.30
C ARG A 152 14.08 8.96 -6.72
N GLU A 153 14.11 8.80 -5.40
CA GLU A 153 14.06 7.50 -4.72
C GLU A 153 12.63 7.00 -4.53
N LEU A 154 11.67 7.89 -4.23
CA LEU A 154 10.28 7.54 -3.98
C LEU A 154 9.36 7.76 -5.20
N GLY A 155 9.78 8.61 -6.15
CA GLY A 155 9.04 8.85 -7.39
C GLY A 155 9.64 8.16 -8.61
N GLU A 156 10.88 7.64 -8.52
CA GLU A 156 11.67 7.21 -9.68
C GLU A 156 11.69 8.31 -10.76
N GLU A 157 11.73 9.61 -10.30
CA GLU A 157 11.60 10.77 -11.16
C GLU A 157 12.95 11.12 -11.81
N ARG A 158 12.97 11.10 -13.14
CA ARG A 158 14.17 11.38 -13.93
C ARG A 158 14.66 12.84 -13.79
N TYR A 159 13.71 13.77 -13.67
CA TYR A 159 13.99 15.20 -13.56
C TYR A 159 14.01 15.71 -12.12
N ALA A 160 14.25 14.81 -11.13
CA ALA A 160 14.19 15.09 -9.71
C ALA A 160 15.00 16.34 -9.30
N LYS A 161 16.22 16.52 -9.81
CA LYS A 161 17.06 17.70 -9.49
C LYS A 161 16.48 19.00 -10.05
N GLN A 162 16.00 18.97 -11.28
CA GLN A 162 15.39 20.14 -11.94
C GLN A 162 14.10 20.56 -11.21
N ILE A 163 13.26 19.60 -10.88
CA ILE A 163 12.01 19.82 -10.14
C ILE A 163 12.31 20.36 -8.74
N ALA A 164 13.23 19.75 -7.99
CA ALA A 164 13.60 20.23 -6.66
C ALA A 164 14.09 21.68 -6.67
N ARG A 165 14.97 22.02 -7.62
CA ARG A 165 15.45 23.39 -7.82
C ARG A 165 14.33 24.35 -8.18
N ALA A 166 13.40 23.93 -9.03
CA ALA A 166 12.25 24.76 -9.42
C ALA A 166 11.32 25.01 -8.22
N ILE A 167 11.05 23.99 -7.39
CA ILE A 167 10.27 24.13 -6.16
C ILE A 167 10.93 25.17 -5.22
N VAL A 168 12.25 25.03 -4.96
CA VAL A 168 12.97 25.96 -4.08
C VAL A 168 12.89 27.40 -4.61
N ARG A 169 13.12 27.62 -5.88
CA ARG A 169 13.01 28.96 -6.51
C ARG A 169 11.58 29.52 -6.44
N ALA A 170 10.57 28.67 -6.69
CA ALA A 170 9.17 29.12 -6.68
C ALA A 170 8.74 29.56 -5.29
N ARG A 171 9.06 28.78 -4.25
CA ARG A 171 8.68 29.09 -2.86
C ARG A 171 9.40 30.34 -2.29
N GLU A 172 10.60 30.69 -2.82
CA GLU A 172 11.30 31.95 -2.48
C GLU A 172 10.50 33.19 -2.96
N GLN A 173 9.68 33.05 -4.00
CA GLN A 173 8.80 34.11 -4.49
C GLN A 173 7.47 34.12 -3.73
N ARG A 174 6.88 32.91 -3.58
CA ARG A 174 5.60 32.71 -2.91
C ARG A 174 5.48 31.26 -2.44
N PRO A 175 5.06 30.99 -1.20
CA PRO A 175 4.79 29.64 -0.73
C PRO A 175 3.85 28.86 -1.66
N LEU A 176 4.12 27.58 -1.85
CA LEU A 176 3.29 26.67 -2.61
C LEU A 176 2.20 26.11 -1.68
N GLU A 177 0.95 26.52 -1.89
CA GLU A 177 -0.16 26.18 -1.00
C GLU A 177 -1.14 25.18 -1.61
N THR A 178 -1.16 25.10 -2.98
CA THR A 178 -2.13 24.27 -3.68
C THR A 178 -1.48 23.25 -4.61
N THR A 179 -2.23 22.18 -4.90
CA THR A 179 -1.79 21.13 -5.84
C THR A 179 -1.50 21.72 -7.22
N ASN A 180 -2.32 22.66 -7.71
CA ASN A 180 -2.13 23.27 -9.01
C ASN A 180 -0.85 24.14 -9.07
N ALA A 181 -0.56 24.90 -8.01
CA ALA A 181 0.69 25.66 -7.93
C ALA A 181 1.91 24.73 -8.04
N LEU A 182 1.90 23.58 -7.36
CA LEU A 182 2.97 22.58 -7.46
C LEU A 182 3.03 21.95 -8.86
N VAL A 183 1.87 21.62 -9.46
CA VAL A 183 1.80 21.04 -10.82
C VAL A 183 2.45 21.95 -11.85
N GLU A 184 2.18 23.25 -11.82
CA GLU A 184 2.76 24.21 -12.77
C GLU A 184 4.29 24.30 -12.58
N VAL A 185 4.78 24.38 -11.36
CA VAL A 185 6.24 24.36 -11.09
C VAL A 185 6.91 23.09 -11.64
N ILE A 186 6.26 21.91 -11.46
CA ILE A 186 6.78 20.64 -11.99
C ILE A 186 6.80 20.64 -13.52
N LYS A 187 5.71 21.08 -14.16
CA LYS A 187 5.60 21.16 -15.63
C LYS A 187 6.70 22.03 -16.20
N ASP A 188 6.95 23.19 -15.61
CA ASP A 188 7.96 24.13 -16.11
C ASP A 188 9.39 23.63 -15.92
N ALA A 189 9.64 22.81 -14.91
CA ALA A 189 10.92 22.19 -14.66
C ALA A 189 11.27 21.05 -15.65
N ILE A 190 10.25 20.44 -16.28
CA ILE A 190 10.43 19.29 -17.18
C ILE A 190 10.52 19.79 -18.63
N PRO A 191 11.52 19.34 -19.44
CA PRO A 191 11.63 19.70 -20.85
C PRO A 191 10.35 19.38 -21.64
N ALA A 192 9.92 20.30 -22.52
CA ALA A 192 8.66 20.19 -23.26
C ALA A 192 8.42 18.83 -23.93
N PRO A 193 9.38 18.19 -24.62
CA PRO A 193 9.16 16.86 -25.22
C PRO A 193 8.85 15.78 -24.20
N ALA A 194 9.39 15.89 -22.96
CA ALA A 194 9.21 14.90 -21.91
C ALA A 194 7.87 15.05 -21.17
N ARG A 195 7.22 16.22 -21.24
CA ARG A 195 5.90 16.47 -20.64
C ARG A 195 4.80 15.56 -21.24
N PHE A 196 4.99 15.10 -22.47
CA PHE A 196 4.01 14.30 -23.21
C PHE A 196 4.42 12.84 -23.40
N ALA A 197 5.59 12.41 -22.91
CA ALA A 197 6.18 11.11 -23.20
C ALA A 197 5.70 9.95 -22.32
N GLY A 198 4.76 10.12 -21.40
CA GLY A 198 4.38 8.99 -20.53
C GLY A 198 3.46 9.32 -19.35
N GLY A 199 2.29 9.85 -19.62
CA GLY A 199 1.30 10.23 -18.60
C GLY A 199 1.54 11.63 -18.03
N HIS A 200 0.80 11.98 -16.99
CA HIS A 200 0.86 13.33 -16.45
C HIS A 200 2.23 13.63 -15.81
N PRO A 201 2.89 14.75 -16.12
CA PRO A 201 4.25 15.06 -15.68
C PRO A 201 4.40 15.14 -14.15
N ALA A 202 3.36 15.54 -13.43
CA ALA A 202 3.40 15.61 -11.97
C ALA A 202 3.18 14.26 -11.27
N LYS A 203 2.77 13.19 -11.97
CA LYS A 203 2.40 11.90 -11.37
C LYS A 203 3.47 11.36 -10.42
N ARG A 204 4.73 11.30 -10.88
CA ARG A 204 5.84 10.74 -10.10
C ARG A 204 6.24 11.63 -8.92
N ALA A 205 6.21 12.94 -9.11
CA ALA A 205 6.52 13.89 -8.04
C ALA A 205 5.45 13.85 -6.94
N PHE A 206 4.16 13.80 -7.31
CA PHE A 206 3.07 13.64 -6.35
C PHE A 206 3.17 12.32 -5.59
N GLN A 207 3.45 11.21 -6.27
CA GLN A 207 3.71 9.92 -5.62
C GLN A 207 4.87 10.04 -4.62
N ALA A 208 5.99 10.66 -5.01
CA ALA A 208 7.16 10.80 -4.14
C ALA A 208 6.85 11.60 -2.87
N ILE A 209 6.16 12.72 -3.02
CA ILE A 209 5.78 13.58 -1.90
C ILE A 209 4.79 12.85 -0.99
N ARG A 210 3.76 12.19 -1.55
CA ARG A 210 2.79 11.39 -0.80
C ARG A 210 3.47 10.30 0.03
N ILE A 211 4.36 9.54 -0.57
CA ILE A 211 5.13 8.49 0.13
C ILE A 211 5.97 9.08 1.25
N ALA A 212 6.59 10.25 1.03
CA ALA A 212 7.39 10.92 2.04
C ALA A 212 6.56 11.48 3.20
N VAL A 213 5.39 12.07 2.90
CA VAL A 213 4.44 12.57 3.90
C VAL A 213 3.95 11.44 4.80
N ASN A 214 3.61 10.30 4.22
CA ASN A 214 2.94 9.22 4.93
C ASN A 214 3.89 8.10 5.43
N GLY A 215 5.17 8.13 5.08
CA GLY A 215 6.12 7.09 5.47
C GLY A 215 5.77 5.69 4.90
N GLU A 216 5.09 5.62 3.75
CA GLU A 216 4.44 4.41 3.23
C GLU A 216 5.40 3.23 3.08
N LEU A 217 6.59 3.47 2.53
CA LEU A 217 7.56 2.40 2.29
C LEU A 217 8.25 1.90 3.56
N GLU A 218 8.50 2.79 4.53
CA GLU A 218 9.06 2.43 5.83
C GLU A 218 8.05 1.60 6.63
N GLN A 219 6.78 2.00 6.59
CA GLN A 219 5.70 1.20 7.19
C GLN A 219 5.60 -0.17 6.53
N LEU A 220 5.68 -0.27 5.20
CA LEU A 220 5.63 -1.56 4.50
C LEU A 220 6.81 -2.46 4.89
N ASP A 221 8.01 -1.90 5.03
CA ASP A 221 9.21 -2.66 5.44
C ASP A 221 9.07 -3.22 6.88
N ARG A 222 8.34 -2.52 7.79
CA ARG A 222 8.01 -2.99 9.14
C ARG A 222 6.83 -3.98 9.14
N ALA A 223 5.82 -3.71 8.34
CA ALA A 223 4.58 -4.48 8.31
C ALA A 223 4.73 -5.89 7.74
N LEU A 224 5.55 -6.06 6.69
CA LEU A 224 5.71 -7.36 6.04
C LEU A 224 6.19 -8.48 7.00
N PRO A 225 7.23 -8.27 7.85
CA PRO A 225 7.63 -9.26 8.85
C PRO A 225 6.51 -9.55 9.88
N SER A 226 5.80 -8.52 10.34
CA SER A 226 4.73 -8.66 11.34
C SER A 226 3.51 -9.37 10.76
N ALA A 227 3.09 -9.03 9.54
CA ALA A 227 2.04 -9.74 8.82
C ALA A 227 2.38 -11.22 8.64
N TRP A 228 3.63 -11.53 8.34
CA TRP A 228 4.10 -12.91 8.22
C TRP A 228 4.12 -13.65 9.57
N ALA A 229 4.53 -12.98 10.64
CA ALA A 229 4.55 -13.54 11.98
C ALA A 229 3.15 -13.87 12.51
N LEU A 230 2.14 -13.04 12.19
CA LEU A 230 0.74 -13.30 12.54
C LEU A 230 0.17 -14.57 11.92
N LEU A 231 0.63 -14.96 10.73
CA LEU A 231 0.07 -16.12 10.04
C LEU A 231 0.36 -17.42 10.80
N ARG A 232 -0.66 -18.26 10.89
CA ARG A 232 -0.51 -19.68 11.27
C ARG A 232 0.16 -20.46 10.14
N GLU A 233 0.64 -21.67 10.43
CA GLU A 233 0.98 -22.63 9.37
C GLU A 233 -0.26 -22.90 8.51
N GLY A 234 -0.06 -22.90 7.19
CA GLY A 234 -1.15 -22.95 6.21
C GLY A 234 -1.77 -21.61 5.89
N GLY A 235 -1.62 -20.60 6.74
CA GLY A 235 -2.18 -19.27 6.56
C GLY A 235 -1.62 -18.54 5.32
N ARG A 236 -2.36 -17.58 4.79
CA ARG A 236 -2.10 -16.95 3.50
C ARG A 236 -1.93 -15.44 3.62
N PHE A 237 -0.95 -14.94 2.93
CA PHE A 237 -0.71 -13.50 2.73
C PHE A 237 -1.10 -13.10 1.32
N ALA A 238 -1.79 -11.99 1.18
CA ALA A 238 -2.05 -11.32 -0.08
C ALA A 238 -1.66 -9.83 0.02
N GLY A 239 -0.92 -9.35 -0.97
CA GLY A 239 -0.51 -7.94 -1.03
C GLY A 239 -0.77 -7.37 -2.42
N ILE A 240 -1.59 -6.31 -2.50
CA ILE A 240 -1.80 -5.51 -3.72
C ILE A 240 -0.90 -4.28 -3.63
N SER A 241 -0.18 -3.99 -4.69
CA SER A 241 0.67 -2.82 -4.83
C SER A 241 0.30 -2.04 -6.09
N PHE A 242 0.43 -0.71 -6.06
CA PHE A 242 0.06 0.18 -7.16
C PHE A 242 1.25 0.88 -7.81
N HIS A 243 2.45 0.70 -7.27
CA HIS A 243 3.68 1.19 -7.88
C HIS A 243 4.86 0.24 -7.67
N SER A 244 5.90 0.43 -8.49
CA SER A 244 7.10 -0.42 -8.55
C SER A 244 7.83 -0.61 -7.23
N LEU A 245 7.84 0.40 -6.37
CA LEU A 245 8.58 0.37 -5.11
C LEU A 245 7.90 -0.52 -4.07
N GLU A 246 6.57 -0.52 -4.02
CA GLU A 246 5.77 -1.45 -3.20
C GLU A 246 5.94 -2.88 -3.72
N ASP A 247 5.64 -3.10 -5.02
CA ASP A 247 5.73 -4.42 -5.64
C ASP A 247 7.09 -5.08 -5.44
N ARG A 248 8.17 -4.28 -5.54
CA ARG A 248 9.54 -4.74 -5.33
C ARG A 248 9.77 -5.23 -3.91
N ARG A 249 9.21 -4.55 -2.88
CA ARG A 249 9.32 -4.94 -1.47
C ARG A 249 8.55 -6.23 -1.19
N VAL A 250 7.28 -6.27 -1.55
CA VAL A 250 6.44 -7.47 -1.39
C VAL A 250 7.08 -8.66 -2.13
N LYS A 251 7.47 -8.48 -3.39
CA LYS A 251 8.12 -9.52 -4.19
C LYS A 251 9.39 -10.06 -3.52
N ARG A 252 10.28 -9.16 -3.06
CA ARG A 252 11.55 -9.57 -2.44
C ARG A 252 11.31 -10.29 -1.13
N PHE A 253 10.42 -9.78 -0.30
CA PHE A 253 10.06 -10.40 0.97
C PHE A 253 9.52 -11.82 0.77
N LEU A 254 8.52 -12.00 -0.10
CA LEU A 254 7.93 -13.32 -0.35
C LEU A 254 8.93 -14.28 -1.03
N ALA A 255 9.74 -13.78 -1.96
CA ALA A 255 10.78 -14.60 -2.60
C ALA A 255 11.85 -15.07 -1.62
N ASP A 256 12.21 -14.24 -0.64
CA ASP A 256 13.16 -14.64 0.40
C ASP A 256 12.57 -15.73 1.32
N ARG A 257 11.29 -15.61 1.71
CA ARG A 257 10.59 -16.63 2.49
C ARG A 257 10.39 -17.94 1.73
N ALA A 258 10.19 -17.86 0.42
CA ALA A 258 10.05 -19.04 -0.43
C ALA A 258 11.40 -19.70 -0.79
N ARG A 259 12.52 -19.03 -0.48
CA ARG A 259 13.84 -19.57 -0.76
C ARG A 259 14.20 -20.59 0.32
N GLY A 260 14.46 -21.83 -0.11
CA GLY A 260 15.03 -22.87 0.74
C GLY A 260 16.55 -22.69 0.92
N CYS A 261 17.33 -23.61 0.39
CA CYS A 261 18.79 -23.56 0.47
C CYS A 261 19.35 -22.27 -0.18
N ILE A 262 20.31 -21.64 0.50
CA ILE A 262 21.08 -20.46 0.01
C ILE A 262 22.57 -20.77 -0.23
N CYS A 263 22.97 -22.03 -0.11
CA CYS A 263 24.34 -22.46 -0.40
C CYS A 263 24.68 -22.23 -1.88
N PRO A 264 25.95 -22.03 -2.22
CA PRO A 264 26.40 -22.03 -3.60
C PRO A 264 25.96 -23.32 -4.31
N PRO A 265 25.59 -23.25 -5.61
CA PRO A 265 25.10 -24.42 -6.37
C PRO A 265 26.08 -25.57 -6.48
N ASP A 266 27.35 -25.30 -6.36
CA ASP A 266 28.48 -26.25 -6.43
C ASP A 266 28.81 -26.94 -5.10
N LEU A 267 28.14 -26.54 -4.02
CA LEU A 267 28.35 -27.18 -2.71
C LEU A 267 27.65 -28.56 -2.67
N PRO A 268 28.41 -29.69 -2.51
CA PRO A 268 27.84 -31.03 -2.62
C PRO A 268 26.83 -31.38 -1.50
N VAL A 269 26.93 -30.71 -0.35
CA VAL A 269 26.02 -30.91 0.79
C VAL A 269 25.57 -29.57 1.33
N CYS A 270 24.26 -29.43 1.56
CA CYS A 270 23.71 -28.23 2.13
C CYS A 270 24.25 -27.98 3.56
N ALA A 271 24.90 -26.82 3.76
CA ALA A 271 25.45 -26.41 5.05
C ALA A 271 24.62 -25.29 5.74
N CYS A 272 23.64 -24.68 5.05
CA CYS A 272 22.89 -23.56 5.61
C CYS A 272 21.69 -23.98 6.47
N GLY A 273 21.24 -25.23 6.40
CA GLY A 273 20.06 -25.72 7.14
C GLY A 273 18.73 -25.02 6.78
N ARG A 274 18.77 -24.00 5.91
CA ARG A 274 17.59 -23.18 5.57
C ARG A 274 16.58 -23.99 4.77
N THR A 275 15.34 -23.86 5.15
CA THR A 275 14.20 -24.48 4.49
C THR A 275 13.19 -23.39 4.10
N ALA A 276 12.44 -23.63 3.02
CA ALA A 276 11.42 -22.67 2.60
C ALA A 276 10.33 -22.51 3.66
N GLU A 277 10.01 -21.28 4.01
CA GLU A 277 8.93 -20.92 4.93
C GLU A 277 7.63 -20.62 4.20
N ALA A 278 7.70 -20.37 2.89
CA ALA A 278 6.57 -19.98 2.06
C ALA A 278 6.47 -20.80 0.77
N ALA A 279 5.23 -21.06 0.35
CA ALA A 279 4.89 -21.43 -1.02
C ALA A 279 4.26 -20.22 -1.73
N LEU A 280 4.88 -19.75 -2.83
CA LEU A 280 4.27 -18.70 -3.63
C LEU A 280 3.03 -19.24 -4.33
N LEU A 281 1.88 -18.57 -4.14
CA LEU A 281 0.62 -18.94 -4.77
C LEU A 281 0.53 -18.49 -6.23
N SER A 282 1.35 -17.49 -6.60
CA SER A 282 1.54 -17.09 -7.99
C SER A 282 3.02 -16.82 -8.30
N ARG A 283 3.52 -17.33 -9.43
CA ARG A 283 4.91 -17.06 -9.87
C ARG A 283 5.11 -15.62 -10.34
N ARG A 284 4.07 -15.04 -10.95
CA ARG A 284 4.03 -13.64 -11.40
C ARG A 284 2.96 -12.90 -10.61
N ALA A 285 3.06 -11.58 -10.52
CA ALA A 285 1.98 -10.79 -9.97
C ALA A 285 0.73 -10.99 -10.83
N VAL A 286 -0.42 -11.20 -10.18
CA VAL A 286 -1.72 -11.15 -10.82
C VAL A 286 -2.02 -9.69 -11.14
N GLN A 287 -2.58 -9.42 -12.31
CA GLN A 287 -2.89 -8.07 -12.80
C GLN A 287 -4.36 -8.02 -13.17
N PRO A 288 -4.99 -6.83 -13.06
CA PRO A 288 -6.37 -6.65 -13.48
C PRO A 288 -6.59 -7.01 -14.95
N THR A 289 -7.79 -7.48 -15.25
CA THR A 289 -8.19 -7.74 -16.63
C THR A 289 -8.40 -6.43 -17.40
N PRO A 290 -8.37 -6.45 -18.75
CA PRO A 290 -8.72 -5.28 -19.55
C PRO A 290 -10.11 -4.72 -19.24
N GLU A 291 -11.07 -5.59 -18.92
CA GLU A 291 -12.45 -5.25 -18.56
C GLU A 291 -12.47 -4.49 -17.23
N GLU A 292 -11.75 -5.00 -16.21
CA GLU A 292 -11.62 -4.32 -14.90
C GLU A 292 -10.96 -2.94 -15.06
N ILE A 293 -9.92 -2.84 -15.90
CA ILE A 293 -9.25 -1.55 -16.16
C ILE A 293 -10.19 -0.57 -16.87
N ALA A 294 -11.06 -1.05 -17.77
CA ALA A 294 -12.04 -0.20 -18.46
C ALA A 294 -13.09 0.35 -17.48
N ASP A 295 -13.54 -0.46 -16.51
CA ASP A 295 -14.49 -0.07 -15.48
C ASP A 295 -13.83 0.77 -14.37
N ASN A 296 -12.59 0.43 -13.99
CA ASN A 296 -11.80 1.11 -12.96
C ASN A 296 -10.37 1.40 -13.46
N PRO A 297 -10.11 2.53 -14.12
CA PRO A 297 -8.77 2.89 -14.62
C PRO A 297 -7.68 2.96 -13.53
N ARG A 298 -8.06 3.13 -12.25
CA ARG A 298 -7.14 3.12 -11.10
C ARG A 298 -6.51 1.75 -10.87
N ALA A 299 -7.18 0.67 -11.29
CA ALA A 299 -6.68 -0.69 -11.22
C ALA A 299 -5.49 -0.97 -12.15
N ALA A 300 -5.29 -0.18 -13.21
CA ALA A 300 -4.30 -0.46 -14.27
C ALA A 300 -2.86 -0.71 -13.78
N SER A 301 -2.48 -0.16 -12.63
CA SER A 301 -1.15 -0.36 -12.05
C SER A 301 -1.09 -1.44 -10.96
N ALA A 302 -2.24 -2.02 -10.59
CA ALA A 302 -2.32 -3.00 -9.51
C ALA A 302 -1.53 -4.28 -9.83
N ARG A 303 -0.89 -4.81 -8.79
CA ARG A 303 -0.12 -6.07 -8.82
C ARG A 303 -0.36 -6.83 -7.54
N LEU A 304 -1.11 -7.91 -7.62
CA LEU A 304 -1.38 -8.78 -6.48
C LEU A 304 -0.33 -9.89 -6.42
N ARG A 305 0.23 -10.09 -5.24
CA ARG A 305 1.12 -11.21 -4.90
C ARG A 305 0.62 -11.92 -3.67
N ALA A 306 0.70 -13.25 -3.67
CA ALA A 306 0.27 -14.04 -2.53
C ALA A 306 1.23 -15.20 -2.27
N ALA A 307 1.27 -15.61 -0.99
CA ALA A 307 2.02 -16.76 -0.54
C ALA A 307 1.31 -17.45 0.63
N ARG A 308 1.49 -18.75 0.73
CA ARG A 308 1.05 -19.57 1.87
C ARG A 308 2.22 -19.86 2.79
N LYS A 309 2.04 -19.70 4.09
CA LYS A 309 3.03 -20.05 5.11
C LYS A 309 3.09 -21.57 5.25
N LEU A 310 4.28 -22.15 5.15
CA LEU A 310 4.50 -23.59 5.24
C LEU A 310 4.82 -24.04 6.66
N ARG A 311 5.51 -23.16 7.41
CA ARG A 311 5.94 -23.40 8.79
C ARG A 311 6.37 -22.10 9.45
N ASP A 312 6.43 -22.08 10.76
CA ASP A 312 7.10 -21.01 11.48
C ASP A 312 8.61 -21.08 11.23
N GLY A 313 9.22 -19.92 10.94
CA GLY A 313 10.66 -19.82 10.78
C GLY A 313 11.34 -20.18 12.08
N GLY A 314 11.79 -21.42 12.22
CA GLY A 314 12.66 -21.80 13.32
C GLY A 314 14.02 -21.15 13.10
N SER A 315 14.47 -20.32 14.05
CA SER A 315 15.88 -20.01 14.19
C SER A 315 16.61 -21.32 14.48
N ALA A 316 17.47 -21.76 13.55
CA ALA A 316 18.43 -22.81 13.80
C ALA A 316 19.48 -22.36 14.81
#